data_0f238d31aa907f25d1cfe446bc97375f
#
_entry.id   0f238d31aa907f25d1cfe446bc97375f
#
_cell.length_a   1.000
_cell.length_b   1.000
_cell.length_c   1.000
_cell.angle_alpha   90.00
_cell.angle_beta   90.00
_cell.angle_gamma   90.00
#
_symmetry.space_group_name_H-M   'P 1'
#
loop_
_entity.id
_entity.type
_entity.pdbx_description
1 polymer ?
#
loop_
_entity_poly.entity_id
_entity_poly.type
_entity_poly.pdbx_seq_one_letter_code
_entity_poly.pdbx_strand_id
1 'polypeptide(L)'
;FVRLRTFVLRTGSLMEEVRDAGGWTEDTDMNKLLEIRKLLANIDPSKANGKITSDHIINLLQEVNGQMDTDLPWMLEYIDSFLALPKLEQRKYQMARRMGFPLDWKQLWRMRESDQLIIEDLAKNLLDEAEWEKKLHDYMDNYI
;
A
#
# COMPACT_ATOMS: atom_id res chain seq x y z
N PHE A 1 6.78 20.14 3.39
CA PHE A 1 6.51 18.74 3.64
C PHE A 1 6.14 18.03 2.34
N VAL A 2 6.32 16.72 2.27
CA VAL A 2 5.95 15.86 1.14
C VAL A 2 4.82 14.94 1.58
N ARG A 3 3.70 14.94 0.84
CA ARG A 3 2.61 14.01 1.08
C ARG A 3 2.59 12.95 -0.02
N LEU A 4 2.77 11.71 0.35
CA LEU A 4 2.64 10.56 -0.54
C LEU A 4 1.17 10.25 -0.75
N ARG A 5 0.75 10.13 -2.02
CA ARG A 5 -0.63 9.76 -2.37
C ARG A 5 -0.63 8.74 -3.48
N THR A 6 -1.30 7.63 -3.24
CA THR A 6 -1.61 6.68 -4.32
C THR A 6 -2.59 7.32 -5.28
N PHE A 7 -2.26 7.28 -6.56
CA PHE A 7 -3.19 7.61 -7.63
C PHE A 7 -4.21 6.47 -7.78
N VAL A 8 -5.47 6.82 -7.93
CA VAL A 8 -6.55 5.87 -8.17
C VAL A 8 -7.28 6.29 -9.43
N LEU A 9 -7.45 5.33 -10.32
CA LEU A 9 -8.17 5.53 -11.56
C LEU A 9 -9.67 5.57 -11.28
N ARG A 10 -10.34 6.62 -11.74
CA ARG A 10 -11.80 6.73 -11.66
C ARG A 10 -12.44 6.34 -12.98
N THR A 11 -13.52 5.58 -12.91
CA THR A 11 -14.36 5.25 -14.06
C THR A 11 -14.86 6.53 -14.74
N GLY A 12 -14.78 6.58 -16.06
CA GLY A 12 -15.14 7.75 -16.88
C GLY A 12 -14.07 8.84 -16.91
N SER A 13 -12.88 8.61 -16.34
CA SER A 13 -11.77 9.58 -16.43
C SER A 13 -10.99 9.46 -17.74
N LEU A 14 -10.36 10.56 -18.17
CA LEU A 14 -9.45 10.55 -19.33
C LEU A 14 -8.32 9.53 -19.17
N MET A 15 -7.85 9.28 -17.95
CA MET A 15 -6.81 8.29 -17.68
C MET A 15 -7.29 6.84 -17.87
N GLU A 16 -8.59 6.59 -17.69
CA GLU A 16 -9.16 5.28 -18.04
C GLU A 16 -9.09 5.03 -19.55
N GLU A 17 -9.42 6.03 -20.37
CA GLU A 17 -9.27 5.94 -21.83
C GLU A 17 -7.82 5.68 -22.24
N VAL A 18 -6.85 6.34 -21.58
CA VAL A 18 -5.42 6.12 -21.81
C VAL A 18 -4.99 4.70 -21.43
N ARG A 19 -5.48 4.18 -20.29
CA ARG A 19 -5.23 2.78 -19.87
C ARG A 19 -5.80 1.80 -20.89
N ASP A 20 -7.05 1.98 -21.30
CA ASP A 20 -7.75 1.08 -22.21
C ASP A 20 -7.14 1.08 -23.60
N ALA A 21 -6.54 2.20 -23.99
CA ALA A 21 -5.73 2.32 -25.19
C ALA A 21 -4.30 1.74 -25.07
N GLY A 22 -3.93 1.19 -23.89
CA GLY A 22 -2.61 0.62 -23.63
C GLY A 22 -1.49 1.64 -23.40
N GLY A 23 -1.85 2.91 -23.21
CA GLY A 23 -0.88 4.01 -22.98
C GLY A 23 -0.40 4.10 -21.52
N TRP A 24 -1.08 3.42 -20.60
CA TRP A 24 -0.72 3.40 -19.20
C TRP A 24 -1.21 2.10 -18.53
N THR A 25 -0.49 1.64 -17.53
CA THR A 25 -0.87 0.47 -16.70
C THR A 25 -0.86 0.87 -15.23
N GLU A 26 -1.90 0.50 -14.51
CA GLU A 26 -1.94 0.73 -13.07
C GLU A 26 -0.94 -0.19 -12.36
N ASP A 27 -0.20 0.40 -11.45
CA ASP A 27 0.81 -0.33 -10.70
C ASP A 27 0.20 -1.06 -9.50
N THR A 28 0.83 -2.16 -9.10
CA THR A 28 0.42 -2.94 -7.93
C THR A 28 0.73 -2.20 -6.63
N ASP A 29 0.07 -2.56 -5.54
CA ASP A 29 0.39 -2.03 -4.21
C ASP A 29 1.86 -2.25 -3.83
N MET A 30 2.41 -3.40 -4.20
CA MET A 30 3.79 -3.74 -3.89
C MET A 30 4.78 -2.89 -4.70
N ASN A 31 4.52 -2.65 -5.97
CA ASN A 31 5.36 -1.79 -6.80
C ASN A 31 5.31 -0.33 -6.31
N LYS A 32 4.12 0.18 -5.99
CA LYS A 32 3.96 1.51 -5.37
C LYS A 32 4.79 1.64 -4.08
N LEU A 33 4.81 0.59 -3.26
CA LEU A 33 5.61 0.56 -2.04
C LEU A 33 7.12 0.55 -2.32
N LEU A 34 7.56 -0.21 -3.33
CA LEU A 34 8.97 -0.22 -3.76
C LEU A 34 9.41 1.15 -4.31
N GLU A 35 8.54 1.86 -5.03
CA GLU A 35 8.80 3.23 -5.47
C GLU A 35 8.96 4.19 -4.29
N ILE A 36 8.06 4.12 -3.30
CA ILE A 36 8.17 4.91 -2.06
C ILE A 36 9.48 4.60 -1.36
N ARG A 37 9.82 3.33 -1.20
CA ARG A 37 11.09 2.91 -0.61
C ARG A 37 12.29 3.51 -1.35
N LYS A 38 12.28 3.43 -2.68
CA LYS A 38 13.34 4.00 -3.52
C LYS A 38 13.44 5.51 -3.38
N LEU A 39 12.30 6.21 -3.33
CA LEU A 39 12.26 7.65 -3.06
C LEU A 39 12.95 7.96 -1.74
N LEU A 40 12.53 7.30 -0.64
CA LEU A 40 13.09 7.53 0.70
C LEU A 40 14.60 7.24 0.76
N ALA A 41 15.05 6.15 0.14
CA ALA A 41 16.46 5.75 0.13
C ALA A 41 17.39 6.73 -0.63
N ASN A 42 16.82 7.59 -1.49
CA ASN A 42 17.58 8.59 -2.23
C ASN A 42 17.55 9.99 -1.57
N ILE A 43 16.90 10.15 -0.43
CA ILE A 43 16.92 11.39 0.33
C ILE A 43 18.21 11.47 1.13
N ASP A 44 18.96 12.56 0.99
CA ASP A 44 20.11 12.87 1.85
C ASP A 44 19.61 13.57 3.12
N PRO A 45 19.61 12.88 4.28
CA PRO A 45 19.06 13.43 5.51
C PRO A 45 19.82 14.68 6.00
N SER A 46 21.08 14.85 5.58
CA SER A 46 21.87 16.04 5.95
C SER A 46 21.42 17.32 5.22
N LYS A 47 20.66 17.18 4.13
CA LYS A 47 20.18 18.28 3.28
C LYS A 47 18.67 18.44 3.29
N ALA A 48 17.95 17.46 3.80
CA ALA A 48 16.49 17.43 3.81
C ALA A 48 15.95 17.75 5.21
N ASN A 49 15.21 18.85 5.34
CA ASN A 49 14.58 19.29 6.59
C ASN A 49 13.07 19.40 6.40
N GLY A 50 12.38 18.32 6.28
CA GLY A 50 10.93 18.37 6.08
C GLY A 50 10.27 17.08 6.53
N LYS A 51 8.95 17.09 6.51
CA LYS A 51 8.16 15.95 6.91
C LYS A 51 7.66 15.20 5.68
N ILE A 52 7.70 13.88 5.74
CA ILE A 52 6.98 12.97 4.83
C ILE A 52 5.74 12.46 5.55
N THR A 53 4.61 12.40 4.82
CA THR A 53 3.36 11.80 5.32
C THR A 53 2.77 10.86 4.27
N SER A 54 2.34 9.70 4.72
CA SER A 54 1.66 8.67 3.92
C SER A 54 0.22 8.42 4.45
N ASP A 55 -0.44 9.47 4.90
CA ASP A 55 -1.73 9.45 5.58
C ASP A 55 -2.95 9.28 4.64
N HIS A 56 -2.72 9.08 3.34
CA HIS A 56 -3.79 8.85 2.39
C HIS A 56 -4.41 7.46 2.58
N ILE A 57 -5.76 7.38 2.61
CA ILE A 57 -6.48 6.15 2.93
C ILE A 57 -6.13 4.98 2.01
N ILE A 58 -5.74 5.25 0.79
CA ILE A 58 -5.39 4.25 -0.23
C ILE A 58 -3.94 3.80 -0.14
N ASN A 59 -3.07 4.54 0.54
CA ASN A 59 -1.70 4.10 0.74
C ASN A 59 -1.68 2.82 1.58
N LEU A 60 -0.90 1.83 1.13
CA LEU A 60 -0.81 0.55 1.84
C LEU A 60 -0.24 0.72 3.24
N LEU A 61 0.90 1.40 3.38
CA LEU A 61 1.55 1.69 4.67
C LEU A 61 1.33 3.16 5.04
N GLN A 62 0.24 3.45 5.75
CA GLN A 62 -0.07 4.81 6.23
C GLN A 62 0.83 5.24 7.40
N GLU A 63 1.54 4.31 8.01
CA GLU A 63 2.45 4.52 9.13
C GLU A 63 3.76 5.19 8.70
N VAL A 64 4.09 5.17 7.41
CA VAL A 64 5.31 5.80 6.87
C VAL A 64 5.18 7.32 6.94
N ASN A 65 5.40 7.86 8.14
CA ASN A 65 5.31 9.29 8.46
C ASN A 65 6.49 9.68 9.35
N GLY A 66 7.18 10.76 9.04
CA GLY A 66 8.31 11.20 9.86
C GLY A 66 9.06 12.38 9.27
N GLN A 67 10.06 12.83 10.00
CA GLN A 67 10.99 13.86 9.56
C GLN A 67 12.08 13.26 8.67
N MET A 68 12.45 13.97 7.60
CA MET A 68 13.44 13.47 6.64
C MET A 68 14.85 13.41 7.20
N ASP A 69 15.17 14.26 8.18
CA ASP A 69 16.48 14.34 8.80
C ASP A 69 16.70 13.28 9.89
N THR A 70 15.63 12.80 10.54
CA THR A 70 15.75 11.91 11.70
C THR A 70 15.10 10.55 11.52
N ASP A 71 13.97 10.48 10.81
CA ASP A 71 13.11 9.29 10.82
C ASP A 71 13.25 8.41 9.56
N LEU A 72 14.05 8.82 8.56
CA LEU A 72 14.28 8.04 7.35
C LEU A 72 14.74 6.59 7.63
N PRO A 73 15.68 6.32 8.54
CA PRO A 73 16.10 4.95 8.83
C PRO A 73 14.95 4.09 9.33
N TRP A 74 14.11 4.62 10.20
CA TRP A 74 12.92 3.92 10.71
C TRP A 74 11.90 3.66 9.60
N MET A 75 11.62 4.65 8.76
CA MET A 75 10.66 4.49 7.65
C MET A 75 11.11 3.42 6.66
N LEU A 76 12.39 3.39 6.33
CA LEU A 76 12.98 2.37 5.46
C LEU A 76 12.92 0.98 6.10
N GLU A 77 13.32 0.85 7.37
CA GLU A 77 13.25 -0.41 8.11
C GLU A 77 11.81 -0.93 8.21
N TYR A 78 10.84 -0.04 8.40
CA TYR A 78 9.43 -0.40 8.48
C TYR A 78 8.93 -0.99 7.15
N ILE A 79 9.26 -0.35 6.03
CA ILE A 79 8.93 -0.85 4.69
C ILE A 79 9.63 -2.18 4.42
N ASP A 80 10.93 -2.27 4.70
CA ASP A 80 11.73 -3.47 4.45
C ASP A 80 11.23 -4.66 5.28
N SER A 81 10.81 -4.41 6.52
CA SER A 81 10.22 -5.43 7.38
C SER A 81 8.91 -5.97 6.82
N PHE A 82 8.07 -5.11 6.23
CA PHE A 82 6.84 -5.55 5.55
C PHE A 82 7.16 -6.34 4.27
N LEU A 83 8.09 -5.84 3.45
CA LEU A 83 8.51 -6.50 2.22
C LEU A 83 9.13 -7.89 2.45
N ALA A 84 9.75 -8.10 3.62
CA ALA A 84 10.33 -9.38 4.02
C ALA A 84 9.31 -10.41 4.52
N LEU A 85 8.05 -10.04 4.72
CA LEU A 85 7.01 -10.97 5.13
C LEU A 85 6.76 -12.05 4.07
N PRO A 86 6.35 -13.27 4.47
CA PRO A 86 5.80 -14.25 3.54
C PRO A 86 4.66 -13.66 2.72
N LYS A 87 4.56 -14.03 1.44
CA LYS A 87 3.54 -13.49 0.53
C LYS A 87 2.12 -13.59 1.08
N LEU A 88 1.80 -14.66 1.76
CA LEU A 88 0.48 -14.83 2.40
C LEU A 88 0.21 -13.74 3.44
N GLU A 89 1.20 -13.39 4.26
CA GLU A 89 1.04 -12.35 5.28
C GLU A 89 0.95 -10.93 4.64
N GLN A 90 1.70 -10.68 3.57
CA GLN A 90 1.55 -9.45 2.79
C GLN A 90 0.12 -9.34 2.22
N ARG A 91 -0.40 -10.40 1.62
CA ARG A 91 -1.76 -10.44 1.06
C ARG A 91 -2.85 -10.27 2.12
N LYS A 92 -2.70 -10.89 3.28
CA LYS A 92 -3.62 -10.68 4.41
C LYS A 92 -3.71 -9.21 4.79
N TYR A 93 -2.57 -8.55 4.90
CA TYR A 93 -2.55 -7.13 5.23
C TYR A 93 -3.13 -6.26 4.11
N GLN A 94 -2.77 -6.49 2.86
CA GLN A 94 -3.35 -5.79 1.72
C GLN A 94 -4.88 -5.88 1.76
N MET A 95 -5.43 -7.09 1.92
CA MET A 95 -6.88 -7.30 1.99
C MET A 95 -7.50 -6.59 3.20
N ALA A 96 -6.90 -6.71 4.38
CA ALA A 96 -7.38 -6.02 5.57
C ALA A 96 -7.49 -4.50 5.34
N ARG A 97 -6.46 -3.91 4.74
CA ARG A 97 -6.46 -2.48 4.39
C ARG A 97 -7.58 -2.13 3.41
N ARG A 98 -7.80 -2.93 2.38
CA ARG A 98 -8.85 -2.71 1.37
C ARG A 98 -10.26 -2.96 1.91
N MET A 99 -10.41 -3.76 2.96
CA MET A 99 -11.66 -3.95 3.70
C MET A 99 -11.91 -2.85 4.76
N GLY A 100 -11.03 -1.86 4.87
CA GLY A 100 -11.21 -0.69 5.75
C GLY A 100 -10.72 -0.89 7.18
N PHE A 101 -9.92 -1.90 7.48
CA PHE A 101 -9.32 -2.06 8.80
C PHE A 101 -8.12 -1.10 8.97
N PRO A 102 -8.20 -0.08 9.84
CA PRO A 102 -7.15 0.93 10.02
C PRO A 102 -6.06 0.44 10.98
N LEU A 103 -5.58 -0.79 10.77
CA LEU A 103 -4.56 -1.40 11.63
C LEU A 103 -3.19 -1.38 10.95
N ASP A 104 -2.15 -1.22 11.76
CA ASP A 104 -0.78 -1.55 11.39
C ASP A 104 -0.67 -3.06 11.06
N TRP A 105 0.13 -3.45 10.07
CA TRP A 105 0.34 -4.85 9.72
C TRP A 105 0.85 -5.70 10.91
N LYS A 106 1.59 -5.09 11.83
CA LYS A 106 2.03 -5.71 13.09
C LYS A 106 0.88 -5.98 14.08
N GLN A 107 -0.31 -5.49 13.78
CA GLN A 107 -1.47 -5.55 14.67
C GLN A 107 -2.66 -6.32 14.07
N LEU A 108 -2.48 -7.04 12.96
CA LEU A 108 -3.55 -7.85 12.34
C LEU A 108 -4.21 -8.83 13.32
N TRP A 109 -3.45 -9.34 14.28
CA TRP A 109 -3.96 -10.22 15.35
C TRP A 109 -5.05 -9.56 16.24
N ARG A 110 -5.20 -8.23 16.20
CA ARG A 110 -6.24 -7.50 16.96
C ARG A 110 -7.61 -7.52 16.27
N MET A 111 -7.67 -7.99 15.04
CA MET A 111 -8.94 -8.16 14.34
C MET A 111 -9.77 -9.26 15.00
N ARG A 112 -11.09 -9.19 14.81
CA ARG A 112 -11.98 -10.29 15.22
C ARG A 112 -11.58 -11.56 14.48
N GLU A 113 -11.70 -12.69 15.15
CA GLU A 113 -11.35 -14.00 14.58
C GLU A 113 -12.11 -14.29 13.28
N SER A 114 -13.41 -13.94 13.21
CA SER A 114 -14.21 -14.06 11.99
C SER A 114 -13.64 -13.30 10.82
N ASP A 115 -13.14 -12.08 11.05
CA ASP A 115 -12.57 -11.24 9.98
C ASP A 115 -11.21 -11.77 9.54
N GLN A 116 -10.40 -12.26 10.50
CA GLN A 116 -9.12 -12.91 10.20
C GLN A 116 -9.32 -14.16 9.32
N LEU A 117 -10.32 -15.00 9.62
CA LEU A 117 -10.63 -16.18 8.83
C LEU A 117 -11.06 -15.85 7.41
N ILE A 118 -11.91 -14.82 7.23
CA ILE A 118 -12.33 -14.36 5.90
C ILE A 118 -11.12 -13.87 5.10
N ILE A 119 -10.28 -13.04 5.69
CA ILE A 119 -9.09 -12.50 5.02
C ILE A 119 -8.10 -13.61 4.66
N GLU A 120 -7.91 -14.56 5.56
CA GLU A 120 -7.02 -15.69 5.33
C GLU A 120 -7.52 -16.59 4.20
N ASP A 121 -8.83 -16.86 4.15
CA ASP A 121 -9.44 -17.64 3.07
C ASP A 121 -9.27 -16.95 1.71
N LEU A 122 -9.56 -15.64 1.63
CA LEU A 122 -9.34 -14.84 0.44
C LEU A 122 -7.88 -14.84 0.00
N ALA A 123 -6.94 -14.65 0.95
CA ALA A 123 -5.52 -14.59 0.65
C ALA A 123 -4.93 -15.92 0.18
N LYS A 124 -5.49 -17.06 0.62
CA LYS A 124 -5.06 -18.41 0.21
C LYS A 124 -5.64 -18.85 -1.13
N ASN A 125 -6.89 -18.52 -1.40
CA ASN A 125 -7.63 -19.08 -2.52
C ASN A 125 -7.45 -18.31 -3.84
N LEU A 126 -7.08 -17.04 -3.79
CA LEU A 126 -6.75 -16.24 -4.97
C LEU A 126 -5.25 -16.40 -5.30
N LEU A 127 -4.90 -17.48 -6.00
CA LEU A 127 -3.50 -17.83 -6.27
C LEU A 127 -2.91 -17.03 -7.44
N ASP A 128 -3.73 -16.69 -8.44
CA ASP A 128 -3.32 -15.86 -9.57
C ASP A 128 -3.11 -14.41 -9.13
N GLU A 129 -1.99 -13.81 -9.56
CA GLU A 129 -1.65 -12.45 -9.18
C GLU A 129 -2.60 -11.42 -9.81
N ALA A 130 -3.04 -11.66 -11.04
CA ALA A 130 -3.97 -10.75 -11.72
C ALA A 130 -5.36 -10.78 -11.06
N GLU A 131 -5.84 -11.95 -10.64
CA GLU A 131 -7.08 -12.08 -9.87
C GLU A 131 -6.96 -11.40 -8.50
N TRP A 132 -5.80 -11.52 -7.85
CA TRP A 132 -5.52 -10.86 -6.59
C TRP A 132 -5.58 -9.34 -6.72
N GLU A 133 -4.85 -8.77 -7.65
CA GLU A 133 -4.83 -7.31 -7.88
C GLU A 133 -6.21 -6.79 -8.26
N LYS A 134 -6.94 -7.50 -9.13
CA LYS A 134 -8.33 -7.17 -9.46
C LYS A 134 -9.21 -7.14 -8.21
N LYS A 135 -9.09 -8.14 -7.34
CA LYS A 135 -9.86 -8.21 -6.09
C LYS A 135 -9.55 -7.06 -5.16
N LEU A 136 -8.27 -6.70 -5.01
CA LEU A 136 -7.88 -5.52 -4.23
C LEU A 136 -8.48 -4.23 -4.80
N HIS A 137 -8.51 -4.10 -6.12
CA HIS A 137 -9.08 -2.94 -6.80
C HIS A 137 -10.59 -2.84 -6.55
N ASP A 138 -11.34 -3.95 -6.68
CA ASP A 138 -12.77 -3.99 -6.41
C ASP A 138 -13.13 -3.49 -4.98
N TYR A 139 -12.24 -3.73 -4.00
CA TYR A 139 -12.41 -3.20 -2.65
C TYR A 139 -12.03 -1.72 -2.53
N MET A 140 -11.06 -1.24 -3.31
CA MET A 140 -10.70 0.19 -3.31
C MET A 140 -11.82 1.09 -3.83
N ASP A 141 -12.58 0.63 -4.81
CA ASP A 141 -13.71 1.38 -5.39
C ASP A 141 -14.80 1.72 -4.36
N ASN A 142 -14.84 1.00 -3.24
CA ASN A 142 -15.77 1.29 -2.15
C ASN A 142 -15.36 2.54 -1.32
N TYR A 143 -14.16 3.11 -1.53
CA TYR A 143 -13.66 4.30 -0.79
C TYR A 143 -13.58 5.56 -1.64
N ILE A 144 -14.01 5.51 -2.88
CA ILE A 144 -13.96 6.60 -3.86
C ILE A 144 -15.38 7.03 -4.22
#